data_71605cd625d10f4836f8831e26068e5b
#
_entry.id   71605cd625d10f4836f8831e26068e5b
#
_cell.length_a   1.000
_cell.length_b   1.000
_cell.length_c   1.000
_cell.angle_alpha   90.00
_cell.angle_beta   90.00
_cell.angle_gamma   90.00
#
_symmetry.space_group_name_H-M   'P 1'
#
loop_
_entity.id
_entity.type
_entity.pdbx_description
1 polymer ?
#
loop_
_entity_poly.entity_id
_entity_poly.type
_entity_poly.pdbx_seq_one_letter_code
_entity_poly.pdbx_strand_id
1 'polypeptide(L)'
;TIAPLLTKSTVETEMRTNPEKARREYYCEFTSDAGTNAIIKRGTIARNSEVRAPLLYNDTNDKKFVLCYDPARSRDNSVILVAEIYLDDKTGKYKARIVNCVNLLDVGKKRKSPMQTPDQVQYLKELIQVVEL
;
A
#
# COMPACT_ATOMS: atom_id res chain seq x y z
N THR A 1 -12.95 0.74 -32.28
CA THR A 1 -14.28 0.27 -31.85
C THR A 1 -14.34 0.43 -30.34
N ILE A 2 -15.06 1.44 -29.88
CA ILE A 2 -15.30 1.70 -28.46
C ILE A 2 -16.16 0.56 -27.92
N ALA A 3 -15.81 0.02 -26.77
CA ALA A 3 -16.55 -1.06 -26.13
C ALA A 3 -18.06 -0.71 -26.08
N PRO A 4 -18.97 -1.60 -26.49
CA PRO A 4 -20.40 -1.30 -26.62
C PRO A 4 -21.10 -0.97 -25.30
N LEU A 5 -20.42 -1.11 -24.18
CA LEU A 5 -20.93 -0.83 -22.82
C LEU A 5 -20.74 0.63 -22.38
N LEU A 6 -19.91 1.42 -23.05
CA LEU A 6 -19.64 2.82 -22.70
C LEU A 6 -20.42 3.73 -23.68
N THR A 7 -21.65 4.05 -23.34
CA THR A 7 -22.46 4.99 -24.13
C THR A 7 -22.34 6.40 -23.58
N LYS A 8 -22.59 7.40 -24.44
CA LYS A 8 -22.65 8.81 -24.01
C LYS A 8 -23.66 9.01 -22.87
N SER A 9 -24.79 8.32 -22.95
CA SER A 9 -25.84 8.33 -21.92
C SER A 9 -25.35 7.80 -20.56
N THR A 10 -24.51 6.76 -20.56
CA THR A 10 -23.91 6.23 -19.34
C THR A 10 -23.00 7.26 -18.66
N VAL A 11 -22.13 7.91 -19.45
CA VAL A 11 -21.22 8.96 -18.94
C VAL A 11 -22.01 10.15 -18.40
N GLU A 12 -23.05 10.61 -19.10
CA GLU A 12 -23.91 11.72 -18.65
C GLU A 12 -24.66 11.39 -17.36
N THR A 13 -25.08 10.14 -17.20
CA THR A 13 -25.75 9.68 -15.97
C THR A 13 -24.77 9.66 -14.80
N GLU A 14 -23.58 9.09 -15.00
CA GLU A 14 -22.53 9.09 -13.96
C GLU A 14 -22.07 10.51 -13.61
N MET A 15 -21.97 11.43 -14.58
CA MET A 15 -21.67 12.84 -14.32
C MET A 15 -22.71 13.54 -13.44
N ARG A 16 -23.98 13.12 -13.50
CA ARG A 16 -25.03 13.65 -12.64
C ARG A 16 -25.01 13.07 -11.24
N THR A 17 -24.72 11.76 -11.12
CA THR A 17 -24.79 11.04 -9.84
C THR A 17 -23.50 11.17 -9.04
N ASN A 18 -22.34 11.08 -9.70
CA ASN A 18 -21.03 11.17 -9.06
C ASN A 18 -20.03 11.85 -10.01
N PRO A 19 -20.05 13.18 -10.10
CA PRO A 19 -19.21 13.92 -11.04
C PRO A 19 -17.70 13.72 -10.82
N GLU A 20 -17.23 13.57 -9.59
CA GLU A 20 -15.83 13.35 -9.30
C GLU A 20 -15.35 11.99 -9.80
N LYS A 21 -16.13 10.94 -9.57
CA LYS A 21 -15.86 9.61 -10.09
C LYS A 21 -15.86 9.61 -11.62
N ALA A 22 -16.88 10.22 -12.22
CA ALA A 22 -17.00 10.28 -13.67
C ALA A 22 -15.84 11.03 -14.34
N ARG A 23 -15.38 12.15 -13.78
CA ARG A 23 -14.22 12.89 -14.28
C ARG A 23 -12.96 12.03 -14.23
N ARG A 24 -12.72 11.32 -13.12
CA ARG A 24 -11.56 10.46 -12.97
C ARG A 24 -11.59 9.27 -13.94
N GLU A 25 -12.72 8.58 -14.05
CA GLU A 25 -12.82 7.33 -14.81
C GLU A 25 -13.00 7.53 -16.33
N TYR A 26 -13.75 8.56 -16.74
CA TYR A 26 -14.04 8.79 -18.15
C TYR A 26 -13.24 9.90 -18.80
N TYR A 27 -12.79 10.87 -18.01
CA TYR A 27 -12.00 12.00 -18.53
C TYR A 27 -10.54 11.96 -18.09
N CYS A 28 -10.13 10.94 -17.30
CA CYS A 28 -8.77 10.80 -16.79
C CYS A 28 -8.26 12.03 -16.03
N GLU A 29 -9.18 12.77 -15.41
CA GLU A 29 -8.81 13.94 -14.61
C GLU A 29 -8.32 13.50 -13.23
N PHE A 30 -7.18 14.03 -12.80
CA PHE A 30 -6.74 13.86 -11.42
C PHE A 30 -7.58 14.78 -10.52
N THR A 31 -8.38 14.18 -9.66
CA THR A 31 -9.14 14.94 -8.67
C THR A 31 -8.20 15.52 -7.62
N SER A 32 -8.37 16.80 -7.29
CA SER A 32 -7.62 17.43 -6.21
C SER A 32 -8.07 16.88 -4.85
N ASP A 33 -7.19 16.93 -3.85
CA ASP A 33 -7.48 16.54 -2.45
C ASP A 33 -8.64 17.34 -1.81
N ALA A 34 -9.20 18.32 -2.51
CA ALA A 34 -10.33 19.13 -2.08
C ALA A 34 -11.67 18.37 -2.17
N GLY A 35 -11.70 17.21 -2.86
CA GLY A 35 -12.89 16.35 -2.90
C GLY A 35 -13.25 15.85 -1.50
N THR A 36 -14.50 16.05 -1.11
CA THR A 36 -15.03 15.62 0.20
C THR A 36 -14.98 14.11 0.45
N ASN A 37 -14.71 13.32 -0.59
CA ASN A 37 -14.76 11.85 -0.57
C ASN A 37 -13.39 11.17 -0.42
N ALA A 38 -12.29 11.91 -0.30
CA ALA A 38 -10.99 11.30 -0.05
C ALA A 38 -10.93 10.76 1.38
N ILE A 39 -10.85 9.43 1.53
CA ILE A 39 -10.71 8.76 2.83
C ILE A 39 -9.43 9.21 3.53
N ILE A 40 -8.34 9.36 2.76
CA ILE A 40 -7.05 9.84 3.26
C ILE A 40 -6.68 11.10 2.49
N LYS A 41 -6.60 12.22 3.19
CA LYS A 41 -6.20 13.51 2.60
C LYS A 41 -4.67 13.62 2.52
N ARG A 42 -4.17 14.25 1.46
CA ARG A 42 -2.73 14.47 1.26
C ARG A 42 -2.06 15.15 2.45
N GLY A 43 -2.71 16.14 3.07
CA GLY A 43 -2.22 16.80 4.27
C GLY A 43 -2.12 15.85 5.47
N THR A 44 -2.97 14.82 5.55
CA THR A 44 -2.87 13.76 6.57
C THR A 44 -1.68 12.85 6.28
N ILE A 45 -1.46 12.47 5.02
CA ILE A 45 -0.28 11.71 4.62
C ILE A 45 0.99 12.49 4.99
N ALA A 46 1.08 13.75 4.57
CA ALA A 46 2.26 14.59 4.84
C ALA A 46 2.57 14.75 6.33
N ARG A 47 1.54 14.91 7.18
CA ARG A 47 1.74 15.02 8.64
C ARG A 47 2.19 13.72 9.30
N ASN A 48 1.85 12.58 8.72
CA ASN A 48 2.19 11.26 9.24
C ASN A 48 3.35 10.60 8.49
N SER A 49 3.91 11.28 7.48
CA SER A 49 5.09 10.80 6.76
C SER A 49 6.32 11.17 7.56
N GLU A 50 6.97 10.15 8.08
CA GLU A 50 8.20 10.27 8.86
C GLU A 50 9.27 9.43 8.20
N VAL A 51 10.39 10.06 7.83
CA VAL A 51 11.52 9.34 7.26
C VAL A 51 12.34 8.75 8.41
N ARG A 52 12.29 7.43 8.54
CA ARG A 52 13.07 6.67 9.54
C ARG A 52 13.83 5.55 8.85
N ALA A 53 14.89 5.09 9.48
CA ALA A 53 15.54 3.87 9.07
C ALA A 53 14.57 2.68 9.23
N PRO A 54 14.55 1.72 8.28
CA PRO A 54 13.70 0.54 8.41
C PRO A 54 14.14 -0.29 9.61
N LEU A 55 13.17 -0.84 10.32
CA LEU A 55 13.43 -1.81 11.37
C LEU A 55 13.88 -3.13 10.72
N LEU A 56 15.09 -3.57 11.06
CA LEU A 56 15.67 -4.79 10.49
C LEU A 56 15.52 -6.01 11.41
N TYR A 57 15.33 -5.77 12.71
CA TYR A 57 15.16 -6.82 13.72
C TYR A 57 14.35 -6.26 14.91
N ASN A 58 13.72 -7.16 15.65
CA ASN A 58 13.05 -6.80 16.89
C ASN A 58 14.06 -6.92 18.04
N ASP A 59 14.34 -5.81 18.71
CA ASP A 59 15.27 -5.71 19.83
C ASP A 59 14.61 -5.90 21.20
N THR A 60 13.26 -5.96 21.21
CA THR A 60 12.47 -6.09 22.43
C THR A 60 11.25 -6.97 22.18
N ASN A 61 11.05 -7.99 23.02
CA ASN A 61 9.90 -8.91 22.89
C ASN A 61 8.55 -8.27 23.23
N ASP A 62 8.52 -6.99 23.56
CA ASP A 62 7.29 -6.29 23.97
C ASP A 62 6.51 -5.70 22.79
N LYS A 63 7.13 -5.60 21.63
CA LYS A 63 6.50 -5.02 20.45
C LYS A 63 5.71 -6.04 19.68
N LYS A 64 4.52 -5.63 19.23
CA LYS A 64 3.67 -6.44 18.35
C LYS A 64 3.73 -5.92 16.92
N PHE A 65 3.89 -6.81 15.98
CA PHE A 65 3.98 -6.46 14.56
C PHE A 65 2.86 -7.14 13.76
N VAL A 66 2.49 -6.52 12.66
CA VAL A 66 1.63 -7.08 11.63
C VAL A 66 2.40 -7.04 10.32
N LEU A 67 2.43 -8.16 9.63
CA LEU A 67 3.03 -8.30 8.32
C LEU A 67 1.92 -8.39 7.27
N CYS A 68 1.99 -7.50 6.28
CA CYS A 68 1.13 -7.51 5.10
C CYS A 68 1.96 -7.91 3.89
N TYR A 69 1.51 -8.88 3.14
CA TYR A 69 2.17 -9.36 1.93
C TYR A 69 1.23 -9.23 0.73
N ASP A 70 1.68 -8.49 -0.26
CA ASP A 70 1.01 -8.33 -1.55
C ASP A 70 1.78 -9.09 -2.63
N PRO A 71 1.32 -10.32 -3.00
CA PRO A 71 2.01 -11.14 -3.98
C PRO A 71 1.73 -10.66 -5.40
N ALA A 72 2.79 -10.51 -6.20
CA ALA A 72 2.69 -10.26 -7.63
C ALA A 72 3.33 -11.39 -8.43
N ARG A 73 2.80 -11.67 -9.62
CA ARG A 73 3.20 -12.85 -10.41
C ARG A 73 4.21 -12.60 -11.51
N SER A 74 4.10 -11.52 -12.27
CA SER A 74 4.87 -11.45 -13.51
C SER A 74 5.33 -10.06 -13.97
N ARG A 75 4.57 -9.03 -13.72
CA ARG A 75 4.89 -7.66 -14.17
C ARG A 75 5.18 -6.71 -13.03
N ASP A 76 4.46 -6.88 -11.94
CA ASP A 76 4.59 -6.08 -10.74
C ASP A 76 5.46 -6.81 -9.71
N ASN A 77 6.04 -6.07 -8.80
CA ASN A 77 6.84 -6.63 -7.74
C ASN A 77 5.95 -6.96 -6.54
N SER A 78 6.23 -8.10 -5.90
CA SER A 78 5.64 -8.37 -4.59
C SER A 78 6.20 -7.42 -3.54
N VAL A 79 5.34 -6.98 -2.64
CA VAL A 79 5.69 -6.04 -1.57
C VAL A 79 5.34 -6.63 -0.22
N ILE A 80 6.23 -6.47 0.74
CA ILE A 80 5.97 -6.77 2.15
C ILE A 80 5.98 -5.45 2.92
N LEU A 81 4.98 -5.25 3.75
CA LEU A 81 4.89 -4.12 4.65
C LEU A 81 4.82 -4.65 6.08
N VAL A 82 5.69 -4.13 6.95
CA VAL A 82 5.68 -4.45 8.38
C VAL A 82 5.22 -3.23 9.16
N ALA A 83 4.23 -3.42 10.00
CA ALA A 83 3.70 -2.37 10.87
C ALA A 83 3.80 -2.79 12.34
N GLU A 84 4.35 -1.93 13.17
CA GLU A 84 4.31 -2.03 14.62
C GLU A 84 2.94 -1.58 15.12
N ILE A 85 2.31 -2.38 15.98
CA ILE A 85 1.05 -2.06 16.64
C ILE A 85 1.36 -1.63 18.07
N TYR A 86 0.94 -0.44 18.45
CA TYR A 86 1.16 0.09 19.78
C TYR A 86 -0.08 0.77 20.33
N LEU A 87 -0.18 0.79 21.66
CA LEU A 87 -1.21 1.54 22.37
C LEU A 87 -0.77 3.00 22.48
N ASP A 88 -1.61 3.92 22.04
CA ASP A 88 -1.35 5.35 22.21
C ASP A 88 -1.86 5.81 23.58
N ASP A 89 -0.94 6.13 24.47
CA ASP A 89 -1.24 6.53 25.85
C ASP A 89 -2.15 7.75 25.97
N LYS A 90 -2.12 8.64 24.95
CA LYS A 90 -2.96 9.85 24.93
C LYS A 90 -4.42 9.56 24.60
N THR A 91 -4.68 8.57 23.77
CA THR A 91 -6.02 8.29 23.26
C THR A 91 -6.58 6.98 23.77
N GLY A 92 -5.77 6.11 24.37
CA GLY A 92 -6.13 4.76 24.78
C GLY A 92 -6.49 3.84 23.60
N LYS A 93 -6.10 4.19 22.36
CA LYS A 93 -6.43 3.44 21.17
C LYS A 93 -5.18 2.80 20.56
N TYR A 94 -5.37 1.64 19.97
CA TYR A 94 -4.31 1.01 19.18
C TYR A 94 -4.05 1.81 17.90
N LYS A 95 -2.79 2.03 17.61
CA LYS A 95 -2.28 2.66 16.39
C LYS A 95 -1.29 1.74 15.70
N ALA A 96 -1.16 1.91 14.39
CA ALA A 96 -0.17 1.23 13.58
C ALA A 96 0.86 2.22 13.06
N ARG A 97 2.13 1.83 13.09
CA ARG A 97 3.23 2.58 12.48
C ARG A 97 3.98 1.67 11.51
N ILE A 98 4.10 2.09 10.27
CA ILE A 98 4.90 1.35 9.29
C ILE A 98 6.35 1.47 9.67
N VAL A 99 7.02 0.34 9.88
CA VAL A 99 8.41 0.26 10.32
C VAL A 99 9.32 -0.31 9.25
N ASN A 100 8.77 -1.05 8.29
CA ASN A 100 9.52 -1.54 7.13
C ASN A 100 8.60 -1.72 5.92
N CYS A 101 9.17 -1.52 4.72
CA CYS A 101 8.52 -1.77 3.45
C CYS A 101 9.55 -2.36 2.49
N VAL A 102 9.35 -3.60 2.10
CA VAL A 102 10.30 -4.35 1.28
C VAL A 102 9.68 -4.65 -0.07
N ASN A 103 10.37 -4.22 -1.12
CA ASN A 103 10.03 -4.58 -2.49
C ASN A 103 10.88 -5.80 -2.89
N LEU A 104 10.23 -6.94 -3.15
CA LEU A 104 10.89 -8.20 -3.46
C LEU A 104 11.35 -8.23 -4.92
N LEU A 105 12.55 -7.75 -5.13
CA LEU A 105 13.25 -7.77 -6.41
C LEU A 105 14.36 -8.81 -6.39
N ASP A 106 14.51 -9.53 -7.49
CA ASP A 106 15.69 -10.37 -7.73
C ASP A 106 16.90 -9.48 -8.04
N VAL A 107 17.67 -9.17 -7.02
CA VAL A 107 18.87 -8.33 -7.12
C VAL A 107 20.06 -9.05 -7.79
N GLY A 108 20.00 -10.38 -7.90
CA GLY A 108 21.05 -11.20 -8.54
C GLY A 108 21.03 -11.14 -10.07
N LYS A 109 19.97 -10.65 -10.69
CA LYS A 109 19.86 -10.55 -12.14
C LYS A 109 20.27 -9.17 -12.65
N LYS A 110 20.94 -9.14 -13.82
CA LYS A 110 21.33 -7.89 -14.51
C LYS A 110 20.14 -6.96 -14.81
N ARG A 111 18.94 -7.50 -14.97
CA ARG A 111 17.68 -6.73 -15.04
C ARG A 111 16.91 -6.95 -13.74
N LYS A 112 16.48 -5.87 -13.11
CA LYS A 112 15.55 -5.93 -12.01
C LYS A 112 14.31 -6.70 -12.48
N SER A 113 14.11 -7.88 -11.91
CA SER A 113 12.95 -8.73 -12.19
C SER A 113 12.26 -9.08 -10.88
N PRO A 114 10.95 -9.37 -10.89
CA PRO A 114 10.28 -9.87 -9.71
C PRO A 114 10.97 -11.14 -9.18
N MET A 115 11.09 -11.22 -7.87
CA MET A 115 11.62 -12.41 -7.20
C MET A 115 10.69 -13.60 -7.45
N GLN A 116 11.26 -14.79 -7.64
CA GLN A 116 10.47 -16.00 -7.86
C GLN A 116 9.70 -16.41 -6.58
N THR A 117 8.54 -17.02 -6.73
CA THR A 117 7.67 -17.38 -5.60
C THR A 117 8.36 -18.20 -4.51
N PRO A 118 9.18 -19.23 -4.81
CA PRO A 118 9.90 -19.96 -3.76
C PRO A 118 10.84 -19.07 -2.94
N ASP A 119 11.54 -18.17 -3.61
CA ASP A 119 12.47 -17.24 -2.95
C ASP A 119 11.72 -16.21 -2.09
N GLN A 120 10.54 -15.77 -2.55
CA GLN A 120 9.65 -14.90 -1.77
C GLN A 120 9.19 -15.59 -0.47
N VAL A 121 8.80 -16.87 -0.56
CA VAL A 121 8.38 -17.64 0.61
C VAL A 121 9.54 -17.84 1.60
N GLN A 122 10.73 -18.09 1.10
CA GLN A 122 11.92 -18.21 1.95
C GLN A 122 12.22 -16.89 2.66
N TYR A 123 12.20 -15.77 1.92
CA TYR A 123 12.40 -14.44 2.49
C TYR A 123 11.37 -14.11 3.58
N LEU A 124 10.09 -14.44 3.34
CA LEU A 124 9.03 -14.25 4.33
C LEU A 124 9.28 -15.03 5.62
N LYS A 125 9.72 -16.30 5.51
CA LYS A 125 10.05 -17.13 6.68
C LYS A 125 11.19 -16.52 7.50
N GLU A 126 12.24 -16.05 6.83
CA GLU A 126 13.38 -15.41 7.47
C GLU A 126 12.95 -14.11 8.16
N LEU A 127 12.14 -13.28 7.48
CA LEU A 127 11.63 -12.04 8.04
C LEU A 127 10.75 -12.27 9.28
N ILE A 128 9.88 -13.28 9.27
CA ILE A 128 9.03 -13.64 10.40
C ILE A 128 9.89 -14.04 11.61
N GLN A 129 10.95 -14.82 11.40
CA GLN A 129 11.87 -15.22 12.46
C GLN A 129 12.60 -14.03 13.06
N VAL A 130 13.03 -13.08 12.23
CA VAL A 130 13.77 -11.89 12.66
C VAL A 130 12.91 -10.90 13.43
N VAL A 131 11.62 -10.80 13.07
CA VAL A 131 10.67 -9.88 13.69
C VAL A 131 9.91 -10.53 14.83
N GLU A 132 10.05 -11.85 15.02
CA GLU A 132 9.33 -12.66 16.02
C GLU A 132 7.82 -12.42 16.01
N LEU A 133 7.22 -12.63 14.83
CA LEU A 133 5.76 -12.55 14.63
C LEU A 133 5.07 -13.82 15.13
#